data_888061b2a47f6103cca5b04b4cdde8e3
#
_entry.id   888061b2a47f6103cca5b04b4cdde8e3
#
_cell.length_a   1.000
_cell.length_b   1.000
_cell.length_c   1.000
_cell.angle_alpha   90.00
_cell.angle_beta   90.00
_cell.angle_gamma   90.00
#
_symmetry.space_group_name_H-M   'P 1'
#
loop_
_entity.id
_entity.type
_entity.pdbx_description
1 polymer ?
#
loop_
_entity_poly.entity_id
_entity_poly.type
_entity_poly.pdbx_seq_one_letter_code
_entity_poly.pdbx_strand_id
1 'polypeptide(L)'
;EGKAYKCYCSKEELAEMREKAKAEGRSLGYDGRWRERNPSEAPEGIDPVIRFKAPKDGEIVIKDHVQGDVTTQNEQLDDMILLRADGTPTYMLSVVVDDYDMGVTHVIRGDDHLTNAARQAQLINAIGWPLPEYAHIPLIHGADGAKLSKRHGALGVDAYRDMGYLPDALKNYLLRLGWAHGDEEVISETQAIEWFDLDGVGRSPSRFDFTKLENLNGIYMRETASDDTLAIGCLPFLEEKLDKSLSEQEIGVLKNAIGELKNRAKNLIDLAD
;
A
#
# COMPACT_ATOMS: atom_id res chain seq x y z
N GLU A 1 -19.69 13.10 25.40
CA GLU A 1 -18.43 13.21 26.14
C GLU A 1 -17.62 14.47 25.79
N GLY A 2 -18.10 15.29 24.83
CA GLY A 2 -17.44 16.55 24.43
C GLY A 2 -16.22 16.39 23.51
N LYS A 3 -15.98 15.19 22.96
CA LYS A 3 -14.82 14.88 22.10
C LYS A 3 -15.09 15.07 20.61
N ALA A 4 -16.32 15.45 20.24
CA ALA A 4 -16.73 15.77 18.89
C ALA A 4 -17.74 16.92 18.90
N TYR A 5 -17.86 17.62 17.78
CA TYR A 5 -18.78 18.75 17.64
C TYR A 5 -19.34 18.85 16.22
N LYS A 6 -20.48 19.54 16.10
CA LYS A 6 -21.12 19.85 14.83
C LYS A 6 -20.44 21.06 14.19
N CYS A 7 -20.04 20.92 12.93
CA CYS A 7 -19.42 21.98 12.16
C CYS A 7 -20.33 22.32 10.97
N TYR A 8 -20.77 23.57 10.90
CA TYR A 8 -21.65 24.11 9.86
C TYR A 8 -20.89 24.99 8.85
N CYS A 9 -19.58 24.77 8.71
CA CYS A 9 -18.77 25.53 7.76
C CYS A 9 -19.18 25.15 6.32
N SER A 10 -19.52 26.15 5.51
CA SER A 10 -19.88 25.95 4.11
C SER A 10 -18.67 25.59 3.25
N LYS A 11 -18.93 25.15 2.02
CA LYS A 11 -17.85 24.85 1.05
C LYS A 11 -17.10 26.13 0.65
N GLU A 12 -17.81 27.23 0.55
CA GLU A 12 -17.28 28.56 0.21
C GLU A 12 -16.36 29.07 1.32
N GLU A 13 -16.81 29.01 2.58
CA GLU A 13 -15.99 29.35 3.75
C GLU A 13 -14.72 28.47 3.84
N LEU A 14 -14.81 27.19 3.53
CA LEU A 14 -13.66 26.29 3.52
C LEU A 14 -12.68 26.65 2.39
N ALA A 15 -13.18 27.06 1.22
CA ALA A 15 -12.35 27.48 0.11
C ALA A 15 -11.61 28.79 0.45
N GLU A 16 -12.32 29.80 0.98
CA GLU A 16 -11.75 31.06 1.41
C GLU A 16 -10.66 30.87 2.49
N MET A 17 -10.96 30.03 3.49
CA MET A 17 -10.01 29.69 4.55
C MET A 17 -8.71 29.10 3.99
N ARG A 18 -8.82 28.18 3.01
CA ARG A 18 -7.66 27.54 2.37
C ARG A 18 -6.83 28.53 1.55
N GLU A 19 -7.48 29.38 0.77
CA GLU A 19 -6.80 30.42 -0.01
C GLU A 19 -6.06 31.41 0.92
N LYS A 20 -6.68 31.81 2.02
CA LYS A 20 -6.04 32.67 3.03
C LYS A 20 -4.86 31.96 3.69
N ALA A 21 -5.01 30.70 4.11
CA ALA A 21 -3.93 29.92 4.69
C ALA A 21 -2.75 29.75 3.73
N LYS A 22 -3.04 29.52 2.44
CA LYS A 22 -2.03 29.42 1.38
C LYS A 22 -1.27 30.73 1.19
N ALA A 23 -1.99 31.86 1.16
CA ALA A 23 -1.38 33.19 1.02
C ALA A 23 -0.48 33.54 2.21
N GLU A 24 -0.80 33.04 3.40
CA GLU A 24 -0.06 33.28 4.65
C GLU A 24 1.01 32.20 4.93
N GLY A 25 1.19 31.20 4.03
CA GLY A 25 2.13 30.11 4.21
C GLY A 25 1.81 29.19 5.40
N ARG A 26 0.54 29.15 5.84
CA ARG A 26 0.07 28.30 6.94
C ARG A 26 -0.45 26.95 6.43
N SER A 27 -0.62 26.02 7.34
CA SER A 27 -1.26 24.72 7.04
C SER A 27 -2.67 24.94 6.45
N LEU A 28 -3.00 24.15 5.42
CA LEU A 28 -4.31 24.13 4.76
C LEU A 28 -5.40 23.39 5.55
N GLY A 29 -5.12 23.03 6.79
CA GLY A 29 -6.06 22.37 7.70
C GLY A 29 -7.24 23.26 8.08
N TYR A 30 -8.25 22.65 8.69
CA TYR A 30 -9.41 23.38 9.20
C TYR A 30 -9.04 24.24 10.40
N ASP A 31 -9.47 25.51 10.41
CA ASP A 31 -9.09 26.51 11.44
C ASP A 31 -9.83 26.39 12.78
N GLY A 32 -10.77 25.48 12.90
CA GLY A 32 -11.51 25.27 14.15
C GLY A 32 -12.65 26.25 14.42
N ARG A 33 -13.06 27.08 13.44
CA ARG A 33 -14.04 28.18 13.63
C ARG A 33 -15.37 27.75 14.27
N TRP A 34 -15.77 26.45 14.15
CA TRP A 34 -16.97 25.90 14.78
C TRP A 34 -16.70 25.18 16.09
N ARG A 35 -15.46 25.08 16.51
CA ARG A 35 -15.04 24.23 17.64
C ARG A 35 -15.69 24.64 18.97
N GLU A 36 -15.85 25.96 19.20
CA GLU A 36 -16.41 26.51 20.42
C GLU A 36 -17.70 27.34 20.17
N ARG A 37 -18.19 27.36 18.92
CA ARG A 37 -19.44 28.09 18.59
C ARG A 37 -20.66 27.28 18.99
N ASN A 38 -21.71 28.03 19.37
CA ASN A 38 -23.00 27.43 19.71
C ASN A 38 -23.69 26.93 18.43
N PRO A 39 -24.20 25.67 18.40
CA PRO A 39 -24.99 25.16 17.28
C PRO A 39 -26.21 26.01 16.90
N SER A 40 -26.75 26.85 17.84
CA SER A 40 -27.82 27.80 17.54
C SER A 40 -27.42 28.91 16.57
N GLU A 41 -26.12 29.12 16.34
CA GLU A 41 -25.60 30.09 15.38
C GLU A 41 -25.49 29.50 13.96
N ALA A 42 -25.96 28.22 13.78
CA ALA A 42 -25.88 27.52 12.49
C ALA A 42 -26.62 28.32 11.40
N PRO A 43 -26.00 28.50 10.23
CA PRO A 43 -26.69 29.06 9.07
C PRO A 43 -27.86 28.17 8.65
N GLU A 44 -28.95 28.81 8.22
CA GLU A 44 -30.11 28.08 7.72
C GLU A 44 -29.76 27.27 6.46
N GLY A 45 -30.25 26.02 6.39
CA GLY A 45 -30.06 25.15 5.22
C GLY A 45 -28.71 24.47 5.11
N ILE A 46 -27.84 24.55 6.13
CA ILE A 46 -26.55 23.82 6.14
C ILE A 46 -26.65 22.63 7.11
N ASP A 47 -26.55 21.42 6.57
CA ASP A 47 -26.41 20.21 7.37
C ASP A 47 -24.97 20.09 7.92
N PRO A 48 -24.82 19.80 9.22
CA PRO A 48 -23.52 19.75 9.85
C PRO A 48 -22.72 18.49 9.49
N VAL A 49 -21.42 18.64 9.38
CA VAL A 49 -20.49 17.51 9.54
C VAL A 49 -20.11 17.36 11.01
N ILE A 50 -19.75 16.14 11.42
CA ILE A 50 -19.21 15.90 12.76
C ILE A 50 -17.69 15.91 12.68
N ARG A 51 -17.05 16.76 13.49
CA ARG A 51 -15.59 16.81 13.61
C ARG A 51 -15.11 16.29 14.95
N PHE A 52 -13.98 15.65 14.93
CA PHE A 52 -13.23 15.29 16.13
C PHE A 52 -12.68 16.57 16.77
N LYS A 53 -12.86 16.72 18.08
CA LYS A 53 -12.27 17.80 18.87
C LYS A 53 -10.86 17.38 19.28
N ALA A 54 -9.91 17.50 18.33
CA ALA A 54 -8.55 17.03 18.50
C ALA A 54 -7.83 17.78 19.64
N PRO A 55 -7.03 17.12 20.49
CA PRO A 55 -6.14 17.81 21.44
C PRO A 55 -5.24 18.80 20.70
N LYS A 56 -4.96 19.95 21.34
CA LYS A 56 -4.08 20.98 20.76
C LYS A 56 -2.74 21.06 21.48
N ASP A 57 -2.72 20.69 22.75
CA ASP A 57 -1.51 20.69 23.56
C ASP A 57 -0.84 19.32 23.51
N GLY A 58 0.50 19.31 23.69
CA GLY A 58 1.30 18.10 23.71
C GLY A 58 1.58 17.51 22.33
N GLU A 59 1.95 16.25 22.31
CA GLU A 59 2.38 15.54 21.11
C GLU A 59 1.85 14.12 21.06
N ILE A 60 1.82 13.55 19.86
CA ILE A 60 1.59 12.14 19.59
C ILE A 60 2.91 11.52 19.10
N VAL A 61 3.33 10.42 19.71
CA VAL A 61 4.47 9.62 19.26
C VAL A 61 3.97 8.30 18.74
N ILE A 62 4.20 8.05 17.47
CA ILE A 62 3.98 6.75 16.83
C ILE A 62 5.30 5.99 16.89
N LYS A 63 5.34 4.88 17.62
CA LYS A 63 6.46 3.94 17.60
C LYS A 63 6.29 3.04 16.39
N ASP A 64 7.06 3.32 15.36
CA ASP A 64 6.93 2.62 14.08
C ASP A 64 8.09 1.65 13.90
N HIS A 65 7.77 0.39 13.59
CA HIS A 65 8.79 -0.67 13.46
C HIS A 65 9.76 -0.42 12.31
N VAL A 66 9.36 0.34 11.30
CA VAL A 66 10.21 0.65 10.13
C VAL A 66 10.81 2.05 10.23
N GLN A 67 9.96 3.06 10.48
CA GLN A 67 10.40 4.47 10.48
C GLN A 67 11.02 4.92 11.81
N GLY A 68 10.84 4.13 12.89
CA GLY A 68 11.23 4.52 14.23
C GLY A 68 10.20 5.45 14.89
N ASP A 69 10.60 6.18 15.92
CA ASP A 69 9.70 7.07 16.64
C ASP A 69 9.37 8.32 15.79
N VAL A 70 8.10 8.46 15.43
CA VAL A 70 7.60 9.60 14.66
C VAL A 70 6.75 10.47 15.57
N THR A 71 7.26 11.65 15.90
CA THR A 71 6.58 12.62 16.76
C THR A 71 5.83 13.66 15.94
N THR A 72 4.59 13.91 16.29
CA THR A 72 3.75 14.95 15.70
C THR A 72 3.19 15.85 16.80
N GLN A 73 3.42 17.16 16.72
CA GLN A 73 2.84 18.12 17.65
C GLN A 73 1.33 18.20 17.42
N ASN A 74 0.53 18.15 18.48
CA ASN A 74 -0.94 18.13 18.38
C ASN A 74 -1.50 19.39 17.72
N GLU A 75 -0.85 20.54 17.88
CA GLU A 75 -1.22 21.80 17.23
C GLU A 75 -1.17 21.77 15.69
N GLN A 76 -0.35 20.85 15.12
CA GLN A 76 -0.23 20.66 13.67
C GLN A 76 -1.40 19.87 13.07
N LEU A 77 -2.19 19.22 13.94
CA LEU A 77 -3.33 18.39 13.52
C LEU A 77 -4.62 19.20 13.64
N ASP A 78 -5.35 19.30 12.54
CA ASP A 78 -6.67 19.93 12.52
C ASP A 78 -7.78 18.98 13.00
N ASP A 79 -8.94 19.57 13.29
CA ASP A 79 -10.13 18.81 13.69
C ASP A 79 -10.73 18.09 12.49
N MET A 80 -10.35 16.82 12.31
CA MET A 80 -10.78 16.01 11.16
C MET A 80 -12.28 15.72 11.17
N ILE A 81 -12.88 15.57 9.99
CA ILE A 81 -14.27 15.15 9.85
C ILE A 81 -14.35 13.64 10.16
N LEU A 82 -15.26 13.27 11.06
CA LEU A 82 -15.62 11.89 11.37
C LEU A 82 -16.81 11.43 10.54
N LEU A 83 -17.91 12.25 10.53
CA LEU A 83 -19.10 11.98 9.72
C LEU A 83 -19.36 13.12 8.76
N ARG A 84 -19.72 12.79 7.54
CA ARG A 84 -20.19 13.74 6.54
C ARG A 84 -21.61 14.21 6.87
N ALA A 85 -22.09 15.25 6.19
CA ALA A 85 -23.44 15.79 6.38
C ALA A 85 -24.55 14.77 6.10
N ASP A 86 -24.30 13.83 5.20
CA ASP A 86 -25.22 12.71 4.90
C ASP A 86 -25.19 11.57 5.93
N GLY A 87 -24.41 11.71 6.99
CA GLY A 87 -24.23 10.71 8.05
C GLY A 87 -23.23 9.60 7.71
N THR A 88 -22.63 9.60 6.51
CA THR A 88 -21.62 8.60 6.16
C THR A 88 -20.29 8.86 6.87
N PRO A 89 -19.61 7.82 7.41
CA PRO A 89 -18.31 7.99 8.03
C PRO A 89 -17.23 8.34 7.02
N THR A 90 -16.20 9.03 7.48
CA THR A 90 -14.98 9.19 6.71
C THR A 90 -14.05 7.99 6.93
N TYR A 91 -13.07 7.82 6.03
CA TYR A 91 -12.02 6.82 6.18
C TYR A 91 -11.38 6.82 7.58
N MET A 92 -11.13 8.01 8.14
CA MET A 92 -10.47 8.14 9.45
C MET A 92 -11.26 7.53 10.60
N LEU A 93 -12.59 7.61 10.56
CA LEU A 93 -13.45 6.95 11.55
C LEU A 93 -13.61 5.46 11.24
N SER A 94 -13.92 5.12 9.98
CA SER A 94 -14.19 3.75 9.60
C SER A 94 -13.01 2.83 9.90
N VAL A 95 -11.79 3.21 9.48
CA VAL A 95 -10.61 2.36 9.68
C VAL A 95 -10.29 2.12 11.16
N VAL A 96 -10.49 3.14 12.01
CA VAL A 96 -10.26 2.99 13.46
C VAL A 96 -11.25 2.02 14.10
N VAL A 97 -12.52 2.11 13.67
CA VAL A 97 -13.58 1.21 14.18
C VAL A 97 -13.40 -0.20 13.65
N ASP A 98 -13.17 -0.35 12.34
CA ASP A 98 -12.99 -1.65 11.70
C ASP A 98 -11.76 -2.38 12.25
N ASP A 99 -10.62 -1.69 12.40
CA ASP A 99 -9.39 -2.25 12.96
C ASP A 99 -9.61 -2.74 14.41
N TYR A 100 -10.33 -1.96 15.22
CA TYR A 100 -10.66 -2.35 16.60
C TYR A 100 -11.61 -3.55 16.65
N ASP A 101 -12.71 -3.52 15.90
CA ASP A 101 -13.73 -4.57 15.89
C ASP A 101 -13.20 -5.89 15.33
N MET A 102 -12.27 -5.80 14.35
CA MET A 102 -11.59 -6.95 13.77
C MET A 102 -10.38 -7.44 14.59
N GLY A 103 -10.02 -6.75 15.68
CA GLY A 103 -8.90 -7.12 16.54
C GLY A 103 -7.53 -6.99 15.84
N VAL A 104 -7.37 -6.01 14.96
CA VAL A 104 -6.09 -5.72 14.28
C VAL A 104 -5.06 -5.30 15.32
N THR A 105 -3.96 -6.05 15.41
CA THR A 105 -2.86 -5.78 16.33
C THR A 105 -1.72 -4.99 15.71
N HIS A 106 -1.50 -5.16 14.39
CA HIS A 106 -0.42 -4.52 13.65
C HIS A 106 -0.97 -3.89 12.37
N VAL A 107 -0.67 -2.62 12.14
CA VAL A 107 -1.02 -1.88 10.93
C VAL A 107 0.24 -1.72 10.07
N ILE A 108 0.37 -2.58 9.05
CA ILE A 108 1.50 -2.59 8.12
C ILE A 108 1.01 -2.02 6.79
N ARG A 109 1.53 -0.85 6.37
CA ARG A 109 1.03 -0.14 5.18
C ARG A 109 2.08 0.82 4.59
N GLY A 110 1.76 1.45 3.47
CA GLY A 110 2.65 2.44 2.85
C GLY A 110 2.87 3.70 3.72
N ASP A 111 4.04 4.29 3.63
CA ASP A 111 4.46 5.46 4.41
C ASP A 111 3.74 6.75 4.01
N ASP A 112 3.03 6.76 2.89
CA ASP A 112 2.09 7.84 2.54
C ASP A 112 0.91 7.96 3.52
N HIS A 113 0.69 6.96 4.37
CA HIS A 113 -0.28 6.96 5.46
C HIS A 113 0.31 7.33 6.83
N LEU A 114 1.60 7.66 6.94
CA LEU A 114 2.26 7.94 8.22
C LEU A 114 1.61 9.13 8.96
N THR A 115 1.25 10.19 8.24
CA THR A 115 0.53 11.33 8.82
C THR A 115 -0.88 10.97 9.32
N ASN A 116 -1.50 9.93 8.75
CA ASN A 116 -2.80 9.43 9.20
C ASN A 116 -2.68 8.70 10.54
N ALA A 117 -1.55 8.04 10.81
CA ALA A 117 -1.33 7.32 12.07
C ALA A 117 -1.45 8.23 13.29
N ALA A 118 -0.86 9.43 13.25
CA ALA A 118 -0.99 10.40 14.35
C ALA A 118 -2.44 10.82 14.59
N ARG A 119 -3.22 11.08 13.52
CA ARG A 119 -4.63 11.44 13.60
C ARG A 119 -5.49 10.29 14.13
N GLN A 120 -5.23 9.08 13.66
CA GLN A 120 -5.92 7.86 14.12
C GLN A 120 -5.59 7.57 15.58
N ALA A 121 -4.34 7.72 16.00
CA ALA A 121 -3.92 7.56 17.38
C ALA A 121 -4.60 8.55 18.33
N GLN A 122 -4.77 9.82 17.93
CA GLN A 122 -5.55 10.77 18.73
C GLN A 122 -6.99 10.30 18.91
N LEU A 123 -7.64 9.77 17.86
CA LEU A 123 -9.01 9.29 17.94
C LEU A 123 -9.10 8.04 18.82
N ILE A 124 -8.20 7.06 18.62
CA ILE A 124 -8.13 5.83 19.41
C ILE A 124 -7.96 6.15 20.89
N ASN A 125 -7.02 7.04 21.23
CA ASN A 125 -6.78 7.48 22.61
C ASN A 125 -7.99 8.20 23.19
N ALA A 126 -8.69 9.01 22.38
CA ALA A 126 -9.88 9.71 22.83
C ALA A 126 -11.04 8.76 23.16
N ILE A 127 -11.14 7.63 22.47
CA ILE A 127 -12.15 6.60 22.73
C ILE A 127 -11.73 5.70 23.91
N GLY A 128 -10.43 5.63 24.21
CA GLY A 128 -9.85 4.79 25.26
C GLY A 128 -9.56 3.36 24.80
N TRP A 129 -9.36 3.17 23.49
CA TRP A 129 -8.98 1.90 22.91
C TRP A 129 -7.46 1.70 22.90
N PRO A 130 -6.96 0.45 22.85
CA PRO A 130 -5.54 0.18 22.70
C PRO A 130 -5.06 0.61 21.31
N LEU A 131 -3.86 1.20 21.24
CA LEU A 131 -3.21 1.49 19.97
C LEU A 131 -2.67 0.19 19.37
N PRO A 132 -2.85 -0.03 18.06
CA PRO A 132 -2.14 -1.08 17.34
C PRO A 132 -0.65 -0.71 17.20
N GLU A 133 0.17 -1.69 16.89
CA GLU A 133 1.54 -1.46 16.45
C GLU A 133 1.56 -0.99 15.00
N TYR A 134 2.51 -0.14 14.64
CA TYR A 134 2.60 0.44 13.29
C TYR A 134 3.90 0.06 12.59
N ALA A 135 3.81 -0.19 11.29
CA ALA A 135 4.94 -0.35 10.40
C ALA A 135 4.65 0.32 9.06
N HIS A 136 5.27 1.47 8.79
CA HIS A 136 5.08 2.20 7.55
C HIS A 136 6.21 1.89 6.56
N ILE A 137 5.87 1.11 5.54
CA ILE A 137 6.80 0.63 4.51
C ILE A 137 6.97 1.71 3.44
N PRO A 138 8.21 2.05 3.04
CA PRO A 138 8.45 3.01 1.97
C PRO A 138 7.75 2.62 0.67
N LEU A 139 7.26 3.63 -0.05
CA LEU A 139 6.63 3.43 -1.35
C LEU A 139 7.63 2.92 -2.39
N ILE A 140 7.15 2.10 -3.31
CA ILE A 140 7.89 1.71 -4.50
C ILE A 140 7.79 2.81 -5.54
N HIS A 141 8.94 3.19 -6.12
CA HIS A 141 9.05 4.20 -7.14
C HIS A 141 9.32 3.58 -8.52
N GLY A 142 8.93 4.28 -9.57
CA GLY A 142 9.30 3.96 -10.94
C GLY A 142 10.74 4.39 -11.25
N ALA A 143 11.18 4.11 -12.48
CA ALA A 143 12.51 4.49 -12.95
C ALA A 143 12.77 6.00 -12.91
N ASP A 144 11.73 6.81 -13.06
CA ASP A 144 11.76 8.29 -12.99
C ASP A 144 11.84 8.82 -11.54
N GLY A 145 11.78 7.94 -10.53
CA GLY A 145 11.80 8.31 -9.13
C GLY A 145 10.46 8.81 -8.57
N ALA A 146 9.39 8.83 -9.37
CA ALA A 146 8.04 9.12 -8.88
C ALA A 146 7.40 7.86 -8.27
N LYS A 147 6.41 8.05 -7.38
CA LYS A 147 5.60 6.94 -6.84
C LYS A 147 5.10 6.06 -7.99
N LEU A 148 5.36 4.76 -7.91
CA LEU A 148 4.90 3.81 -8.91
C LEU A 148 3.37 3.88 -9.04
N SER A 149 2.90 4.14 -10.23
CA SER A 149 1.48 4.28 -10.54
C SER A 149 1.16 3.64 -11.89
N LYS A 150 -0.13 3.46 -12.20
CA LYS A 150 -0.56 2.94 -13.51
C LYS A 150 0.04 3.70 -14.69
N ARG A 151 0.37 5.00 -14.54
CA ARG A 151 1.04 5.81 -15.56
C ARG A 151 2.50 5.41 -15.79
N HIS A 152 3.13 4.77 -14.82
CA HIS A 152 4.53 4.31 -14.85
C HIS A 152 4.63 2.80 -15.09
N GLY A 153 3.55 2.16 -15.57
CA GLY A 153 3.54 0.72 -15.81
C GLY A 153 3.37 -0.11 -14.53
N ALA A 154 2.84 0.47 -13.44
CA ALA A 154 2.34 -0.33 -12.33
C ALA A 154 1.16 -1.15 -12.85
N LEU A 155 1.47 -2.39 -13.18
CA LEU A 155 0.52 -3.34 -13.72
C LEU A 155 -0.18 -4.06 -12.58
N GLY A 156 -1.41 -4.50 -12.79
CA GLY A 156 -2.02 -5.49 -11.92
C GLY A 156 -1.23 -6.81 -11.99
N VAL A 157 -1.38 -7.65 -10.97
CA VAL A 157 -0.69 -8.95 -10.91
C VAL A 157 -0.93 -9.79 -12.18
N ASP A 158 -2.14 -9.70 -12.74
CA ASP A 158 -2.50 -10.40 -13.99
C ASP A 158 -1.60 -10.06 -15.16
N ALA A 159 -1.16 -8.80 -15.28
CA ALA A 159 -0.29 -8.40 -16.37
C ALA A 159 1.09 -9.06 -16.32
N TYR A 160 1.63 -9.32 -15.12
CA TYR A 160 2.89 -10.05 -15.00
C TYR A 160 2.74 -11.51 -15.42
N ARG A 161 1.60 -12.14 -15.13
CA ARG A 161 1.25 -13.47 -15.67
C ARG A 161 1.20 -13.43 -17.19
N ASP A 162 0.51 -12.42 -17.75
CA ASP A 162 0.35 -12.27 -19.19
C ASP A 162 1.68 -11.94 -19.90
N MET A 163 2.68 -11.41 -19.18
CA MET A 163 4.07 -11.26 -19.62
C MET A 163 4.90 -12.56 -19.45
N GLY A 164 4.33 -13.62 -18.94
CA GLY A 164 5.00 -14.91 -18.78
C GLY A 164 5.92 -15.02 -17.56
N TYR A 165 5.80 -14.15 -16.56
CA TYR A 165 6.56 -14.27 -15.31
C TYR A 165 6.01 -15.38 -14.41
N LEU A 166 6.90 -16.11 -13.75
CA LEU A 166 6.56 -17.14 -12.76
C LEU A 166 6.08 -16.47 -11.46
N PRO A 167 5.02 -17.00 -10.81
CA PRO A 167 4.52 -16.44 -9.54
C PRO A 167 5.58 -16.35 -8.46
N ASP A 168 6.41 -17.39 -8.31
CA ASP A 168 7.43 -17.45 -7.25
C ASP A 168 8.57 -16.44 -7.50
N ALA A 169 8.97 -16.24 -8.75
CA ALA A 169 9.92 -15.20 -9.11
C ALA A 169 9.38 -13.80 -8.81
N LEU A 170 8.10 -13.54 -9.11
CA LEU A 170 7.46 -12.28 -8.81
C LEU A 170 7.33 -12.06 -7.30
N LYS A 171 6.92 -13.06 -6.52
CA LYS A 171 6.86 -12.98 -5.06
C LYS A 171 8.23 -12.64 -4.46
N ASN A 172 9.28 -13.34 -4.87
CA ASN A 172 10.65 -13.08 -4.40
C ASN A 172 11.09 -11.67 -4.79
N TYR A 173 10.85 -11.25 -6.02
CA TYR A 173 11.20 -9.90 -6.48
C TYR A 173 10.49 -8.81 -5.65
N LEU A 174 9.18 -8.94 -5.43
CA LEU A 174 8.40 -7.99 -4.62
C LEU A 174 8.87 -7.97 -3.16
N LEU A 175 9.20 -9.12 -2.58
CA LEU A 175 9.78 -9.20 -1.24
C LEU A 175 11.08 -8.38 -1.15
N ARG A 176 11.98 -8.57 -2.11
CA ARG A 176 13.27 -7.87 -2.17
C ARG A 176 13.19 -6.38 -2.45
N LEU A 177 12.06 -5.87 -2.91
CA LEU A 177 11.87 -4.43 -3.11
C LEU A 177 11.84 -3.62 -1.81
N GLY A 178 11.52 -4.23 -0.69
CA GLY A 178 11.43 -3.52 0.58
C GLY A 178 12.04 -4.25 1.77
N TRP A 179 12.46 -5.51 1.58
CA TRP A 179 12.99 -6.35 2.63
C TRP A 179 14.25 -7.10 2.17
N ALA A 180 15.16 -7.40 3.08
CA ALA A 180 16.37 -8.14 2.78
C ALA A 180 16.76 -9.07 3.94
N HIS A 181 17.36 -10.21 3.60
CA HIS A 181 18.00 -11.13 4.53
C HIS A 181 19.45 -11.35 4.08
N GLY A 182 20.38 -10.59 4.66
CA GLY A 182 21.78 -10.60 4.20
C GLY A 182 21.89 -10.28 2.70
N ASP A 183 22.73 -11.03 2.01
CA ASP A 183 22.98 -10.90 0.58
C ASP A 183 22.17 -11.88 -0.29
N GLU A 184 21.21 -12.61 0.32
CA GLU A 184 20.41 -13.59 -0.41
C GLU A 184 19.49 -12.93 -1.44
N GLU A 185 19.61 -13.35 -2.70
CA GLU A 185 18.81 -12.81 -3.80
C GLU A 185 17.67 -13.76 -4.19
N VAL A 186 17.92 -15.06 -4.17
CA VAL A 186 16.92 -16.09 -4.51
C VAL A 186 16.40 -16.70 -3.22
N ILE A 187 15.18 -16.36 -2.87
CA ILE A 187 14.56 -16.72 -1.59
C ILE A 187 13.28 -17.51 -1.90
N SER A 188 13.24 -18.76 -1.51
CA SER A 188 12.03 -19.58 -1.64
C SER A 188 10.92 -19.08 -0.71
N GLU A 189 9.67 -19.44 -1.02
CA GLU A 189 8.52 -19.07 -0.16
C GLU A 189 8.68 -19.58 1.27
N THR A 190 9.20 -20.80 1.44
CA THR A 190 9.47 -21.38 2.76
C THR A 190 10.50 -20.57 3.54
N GLN A 191 11.60 -20.20 2.90
CA GLN A 191 12.62 -19.33 3.51
C GLN A 191 12.08 -17.95 3.82
N ALA A 192 11.28 -17.37 2.90
CA ALA A 192 10.64 -16.08 3.12
C ALA A 192 9.73 -16.09 4.37
N ILE A 193 8.94 -17.15 4.56
CA ILE A 193 8.07 -17.31 5.73
C ILE A 193 8.88 -17.46 7.02
N GLU A 194 9.99 -18.22 6.96
CA GLU A 194 10.86 -18.49 8.12
C GLU A 194 11.66 -17.25 8.55
N TRP A 195 12.13 -16.46 7.57
CA TRP A 195 13.09 -15.38 7.83
C TRP A 195 12.45 -14.00 7.95
N PHE A 196 11.19 -13.84 7.45
CA PHE A 196 10.55 -12.54 7.42
C PHE A 196 10.30 -12.00 8.82
N ASP A 197 10.80 -10.79 9.05
CA ASP A 197 10.46 -9.93 10.17
C ASP A 197 10.37 -8.46 9.71
N LEU A 198 9.87 -7.59 10.59
CA LEU A 198 9.78 -6.16 10.30
C LEU A 198 11.12 -5.44 10.40
N ASP A 199 12.09 -6.01 11.11
CA ASP A 199 13.42 -5.41 11.28
C ASP A 199 14.22 -5.47 9.98
N GLY A 200 13.94 -6.46 9.11
CA GLY A 200 14.51 -6.57 7.77
C GLY A 200 13.92 -5.60 6.74
N VAL A 201 12.88 -4.83 7.08
CA VAL A 201 12.26 -3.86 6.16
C VAL A 201 13.10 -2.59 6.09
N GLY A 202 13.53 -2.24 4.87
CA GLY A 202 14.32 -1.04 4.61
C GLY A 202 13.52 0.26 4.78
N ARG A 203 14.19 1.34 5.19
CA ARG A 203 13.59 2.68 5.34
C ARG A 203 13.60 3.52 4.06
N SER A 204 14.33 3.08 3.06
CA SER A 204 14.49 3.83 1.82
C SER A 204 13.56 3.32 0.74
N PRO A 205 12.95 4.20 -0.07
CA PRO A 205 12.14 3.80 -1.20
C PRO A 205 12.93 2.94 -2.19
N SER A 206 12.32 1.86 -2.64
CA SER A 206 12.88 1.00 -3.68
C SER A 206 12.39 1.43 -5.06
N ARG A 207 13.18 1.11 -6.09
CA ARG A 207 12.79 1.34 -7.49
C ARG A 207 12.46 0.02 -8.17
N PHE A 208 11.32 0.00 -8.84
CA PHE A 208 10.94 -1.13 -9.68
C PHE A 208 11.80 -1.17 -10.94
N ASP A 209 12.42 -2.32 -11.19
CA ASP A 209 13.33 -2.55 -12.32
C ASP A 209 12.95 -3.87 -13.02
N PHE A 210 12.37 -3.74 -14.21
CA PHE A 210 11.96 -4.90 -15.02
C PHE A 210 13.14 -5.79 -15.42
N THR A 211 14.34 -5.21 -15.64
CA THR A 211 15.53 -6.01 -15.98
C THR A 211 15.93 -6.95 -14.85
N LYS A 212 15.85 -6.46 -13.61
CA LYS A 212 16.10 -7.30 -12.44
C LYS A 212 15.06 -8.39 -12.26
N LEU A 213 13.77 -8.05 -12.45
CA LEU A 213 12.69 -9.04 -12.41
C LEU A 213 12.89 -10.12 -13.47
N GLU A 214 13.20 -9.73 -14.71
CA GLU A 214 13.44 -10.64 -15.82
C GLU A 214 14.64 -11.59 -15.54
N ASN A 215 15.73 -11.04 -15.01
CA ASN A 215 16.90 -11.82 -14.62
C ASN A 215 16.57 -12.82 -13.51
N LEU A 216 15.87 -12.41 -12.48
CA LEU A 216 15.43 -13.27 -11.40
C LEU A 216 14.48 -14.35 -11.90
N ASN A 217 13.53 -14.01 -12.77
CA ASN A 217 12.62 -14.98 -13.37
C ASN A 217 13.38 -16.04 -14.18
N GLY A 218 14.38 -15.62 -14.95
CA GLY A 218 15.25 -16.56 -15.67
C GLY A 218 15.98 -17.53 -14.74
N ILE A 219 16.42 -17.10 -13.55
CA ILE A 219 17.02 -17.98 -12.53
C ILE A 219 15.97 -18.98 -12.05
N TYR A 220 14.76 -18.52 -11.70
CA TYR A 220 13.68 -19.41 -11.27
C TYR A 220 13.30 -20.45 -12.33
N MET A 221 13.29 -20.08 -13.61
CA MET A 221 13.02 -21.00 -14.71
C MET A 221 14.10 -22.09 -14.82
N ARG A 222 15.38 -21.73 -14.69
CA ARG A 222 16.49 -22.66 -14.85
C ARG A 222 16.72 -23.56 -13.65
N GLU A 223 16.59 -23.01 -12.45
CA GLU A 223 17.12 -23.64 -11.23
C GLU A 223 16.04 -24.12 -10.28
N THR A 224 14.87 -23.48 -10.26
CA THR A 224 13.85 -23.71 -9.24
C THR A 224 12.61 -24.42 -9.79
N ALA A 225 12.10 -23.99 -10.94
CA ALA A 225 10.88 -24.53 -11.51
C ALA A 225 11.13 -25.92 -12.14
N SER A 226 10.20 -26.86 -11.90
CA SER A 226 10.23 -28.15 -12.59
C SER A 226 9.90 -27.99 -14.08
N ASP A 227 10.43 -28.90 -14.91
CA ASP A 227 10.14 -28.91 -16.35
C ASP A 227 8.63 -29.08 -16.60
N ASP A 228 7.92 -29.84 -15.77
CA ASP A 228 6.47 -29.97 -15.83
C ASP A 228 5.74 -28.64 -15.55
N THR A 229 6.18 -27.89 -14.53
CA THR A 229 5.61 -26.57 -14.22
C THR A 229 5.80 -25.60 -15.37
N LEU A 230 6.99 -25.57 -15.96
CA LEU A 230 7.30 -24.72 -17.11
C LEU A 230 6.51 -25.11 -18.35
N ALA A 231 6.38 -26.42 -18.63
CA ALA A 231 5.59 -26.90 -19.74
C ALA A 231 4.12 -26.51 -19.61
N ILE A 232 3.53 -26.71 -18.44
CA ILE A 232 2.12 -26.31 -18.17
C ILE A 232 1.94 -24.80 -18.28
N GLY A 233 2.86 -24.02 -17.68
CA GLY A 233 2.80 -22.55 -17.73
C GLY A 233 2.98 -21.99 -19.13
N CYS A 234 3.71 -22.66 -20.00
CA CYS A 234 3.96 -22.28 -21.39
C CYS A 234 2.76 -22.56 -22.32
N LEU A 235 1.91 -23.55 -21.98
CA LEU A 235 0.82 -24.01 -22.85
C LEU A 235 -0.07 -22.87 -23.38
N PRO A 236 -0.59 -21.93 -22.56
CA PRO A 236 -1.47 -20.87 -23.06
C PRO A 236 -0.82 -20.03 -24.15
N PHE A 237 0.45 -19.68 -23.99
CA PHE A 237 1.21 -18.89 -24.96
C PHE A 237 1.50 -19.64 -26.24
N LEU A 238 1.82 -20.93 -26.13
CA LEU A 238 2.09 -21.77 -27.29
C LEU A 238 0.82 -22.09 -28.07
N GLU A 239 -0.30 -22.36 -27.40
CA GLU A 239 -1.60 -22.62 -28.03
C GLU A 239 -2.14 -21.36 -28.73
N GLU A 240 -2.00 -20.19 -28.14
CA GLU A 240 -2.33 -18.91 -28.76
C GLU A 240 -1.51 -18.69 -30.04
N LYS A 241 -0.19 -18.91 -29.96
CA LYS A 241 0.72 -18.73 -31.09
C LYS A 241 0.43 -19.72 -32.26
N LEU A 242 0.05 -20.94 -31.92
CA LEU A 242 -0.25 -21.99 -32.91
C LEU A 242 -1.72 -21.97 -33.39
N ASP A 243 -2.56 -21.13 -32.77
CA ASP A 243 -4.01 -21.08 -33.03
C ASP A 243 -4.69 -22.45 -32.91
N LYS A 244 -4.26 -23.27 -31.93
CA LYS A 244 -4.81 -24.60 -31.67
C LYS A 244 -4.49 -25.10 -30.28
N SER A 245 -5.33 -25.96 -29.72
CA SER A 245 -5.01 -26.71 -28.50
C SER A 245 -4.04 -27.88 -28.82
N LEU A 246 -3.09 -28.09 -27.90
CA LEU A 246 -2.11 -29.16 -28.05
C LEU A 246 -2.68 -30.50 -27.58
N SER A 247 -2.39 -31.57 -28.35
CA SER A 247 -2.66 -32.92 -27.95
C SER A 247 -1.72 -33.41 -26.84
N GLU A 248 -2.10 -34.45 -26.11
CA GLU A 248 -1.25 -35.06 -25.06
C GLU A 248 0.13 -35.47 -25.59
N GLN A 249 0.20 -35.94 -26.85
CA GLN A 249 1.46 -36.29 -27.48
C GLN A 249 2.36 -35.06 -27.69
N GLU A 250 1.80 -33.96 -28.15
CA GLU A 250 2.51 -32.66 -28.34
C GLU A 250 2.97 -32.08 -27.03
N ILE A 251 2.14 -32.14 -25.99
CA ILE A 251 2.50 -31.74 -24.61
C ILE A 251 3.66 -32.62 -24.11
N GLY A 252 3.66 -33.94 -24.42
CA GLY A 252 4.75 -34.83 -24.06
C GLY A 252 6.07 -34.43 -24.76
N VAL A 253 6.01 -33.99 -26.01
CA VAL A 253 7.20 -33.50 -26.74
C VAL A 253 7.69 -32.22 -26.11
N LEU A 254 6.79 -31.26 -25.78
CA LEU A 254 7.14 -30.00 -25.10
C LEU A 254 7.86 -30.29 -23.78
N LYS A 255 7.32 -31.15 -22.92
CA LYS A 255 7.93 -31.50 -21.63
C LYS A 255 9.36 -32.04 -21.79
N ASN A 256 9.61 -32.86 -22.79
CA ASN A 256 10.94 -33.38 -23.05
C ASN A 256 11.93 -32.32 -23.58
N ALA A 257 11.44 -31.27 -24.21
CA ALA A 257 12.25 -30.16 -24.76
C ALA A 257 12.58 -29.08 -23.73
N ILE A 258 11.77 -28.92 -22.68
CA ILE A 258 11.89 -27.87 -21.70
C ILE A 258 13.29 -27.76 -21.08
N GLY A 259 13.91 -28.89 -20.73
CA GLY A 259 15.23 -28.92 -20.10
C GLY A 259 16.31 -28.18 -20.89
N GLU A 260 16.24 -28.24 -22.22
CA GLU A 260 17.16 -27.51 -23.11
C GLU A 260 16.70 -26.06 -23.35
N LEU A 261 15.39 -25.84 -23.57
CA LEU A 261 14.82 -24.56 -23.94
C LEU A 261 14.91 -23.54 -22.80
N LYS A 262 14.66 -23.94 -21.55
CA LYS A 262 14.69 -23.05 -20.37
C LYS A 262 16.02 -22.33 -20.15
N ASN A 263 17.13 -22.85 -20.68
CA ASN A 263 18.44 -22.23 -20.53
C ASN A 263 18.58 -20.89 -21.28
N ARG A 264 17.73 -20.64 -22.27
CA ARG A 264 17.75 -19.44 -23.11
C ARG A 264 16.56 -18.51 -22.85
N ALA A 265 15.51 -19.02 -22.23
CA ALA A 265 14.30 -18.30 -21.95
C ALA A 265 14.41 -17.47 -20.67
N LYS A 266 13.85 -16.27 -20.66
CA LYS A 266 13.76 -15.41 -19.49
C LYS A 266 12.35 -15.40 -18.89
N ASN A 267 11.34 -15.78 -19.66
CA ASN A 267 9.93 -15.90 -19.25
C ASN A 267 9.24 -17.02 -20.06
N LEU A 268 7.97 -17.28 -19.77
CA LEU A 268 7.21 -18.36 -20.44
C LEU A 268 6.87 -18.03 -21.90
N ILE A 269 6.87 -16.75 -22.30
CA ILE A 269 6.67 -16.35 -23.71
C ILE A 269 7.90 -16.72 -24.51
N ASP A 270 9.10 -16.37 -24.03
CA ASP A 270 10.37 -16.76 -24.67
C ASP A 270 10.48 -18.28 -24.83
N LEU A 271 9.88 -19.03 -23.88
CA LEU A 271 9.88 -20.48 -23.92
C LEU A 271 8.94 -21.02 -24.99
N ALA A 272 7.87 -20.26 -25.34
CA ALA A 272 6.93 -20.59 -26.40
C ALA A 272 7.41 -20.16 -27.80
N ASP A 273 8.42 -19.28 -27.88
CA ASP A 273 9.04 -18.79 -29.11
C ASP A 273 10.07 -19.72 -29.69
#